data_83cc1e6df15757cb267dfa53b37d90db
#
_entry.id   83cc1e6df15757cb267dfa53b37d90db
#
_cell.length_a   1.000
_cell.length_b   1.000
_cell.length_c   1.000
_cell.angle_alpha   90.00
_cell.angle_beta   90.00
_cell.angle_gamma   90.00
#
_symmetry.space_group_name_H-M   'P 1'
#
loop_
_entity.id
_entity.type
_entity.pdbx_description
1 polymer ?
#
loop_
_entity_poly.entity_id
_entity_poly.type
_entity_poly.pdbx_seq_one_letter_code
_entity_poly.pdbx_strand_id
1 'polypeptide(L)'
;MPMLNITTAAPELQAAVIATLTGNAPHMALVTGVYDAIPQQTAYPYESIGALQENWADGFTDGLRRGMLQLDTWSQFHGREEAQDIQASQIALLNRQPLALATLHLVYLRLDYADVLEDPDGLTWHGVTRYQWLVEATS
;
A
#
# COMPACT_ATOMS: atom_id res chain seq x y z
N MET A 1 2.10 1.27 34.63
CA MET A 1 3.10 1.03 33.60
C MET A 1 2.42 0.82 32.26
N PRO A 2 2.77 1.59 31.28
CA PRO A 2 2.18 1.38 29.97
C PRO A 2 2.62 0.05 29.41
N MET A 3 1.69 -0.67 28.86
CA MET A 3 1.97 -1.90 28.15
C MET A 3 2.28 -1.55 26.71
N LEU A 4 3.48 -1.93 26.25
CA LEU A 4 3.89 -1.72 24.86
C LEU A 4 3.29 -2.82 24.00
N ASN A 5 1.98 -2.78 23.83
CA ASN A 5 1.31 -3.76 23.00
C ASN A 5 0.47 -3.09 21.93
N ILE A 6 0.24 -3.83 20.87
CA ILE A 6 -0.53 -3.39 19.73
C ILE A 6 -1.72 -4.33 19.60
N THR A 7 -2.94 -3.79 19.55
CA THR A 7 -4.11 -4.58 19.21
C THR A 7 -4.06 -4.94 17.73
N THR A 8 -3.90 -3.94 16.88
CA THR A 8 -3.74 -4.12 15.44
C THR A 8 -3.01 -2.91 14.86
N ALA A 9 -2.17 -3.15 13.87
CA ALA A 9 -1.41 -2.10 13.20
C ALA A 9 -2.00 -1.73 11.83
N ALA A 10 -2.81 -2.61 11.24
CA ALA A 10 -3.30 -2.44 9.88
C ALA A 10 -4.04 -1.11 9.64
N PRO A 11 -4.95 -0.66 10.52
CA PRO A 11 -5.66 0.60 10.25
C PRO A 11 -4.73 1.82 10.16
N GLU A 12 -3.73 1.92 11.03
CA GLU A 12 -2.81 3.06 11.00
C GLU A 12 -1.89 3.00 9.79
N LEU A 13 -1.44 1.81 9.42
CA LEU A 13 -0.59 1.63 8.25
C LEU A 13 -1.36 1.99 6.97
N GLN A 14 -2.58 1.49 6.84
CA GLN A 14 -3.42 1.81 5.69
C GLN A 14 -3.67 3.31 5.55
N ALA A 15 -4.00 3.97 6.65
CA ALA A 15 -4.24 5.40 6.65
C ALA A 15 -2.99 6.17 6.24
N ALA A 16 -1.81 5.77 6.73
CA ALA A 16 -0.55 6.42 6.38
C ALA A 16 -0.19 6.23 4.90
N VAL A 17 -0.43 5.03 4.36
CA VAL A 17 -0.17 4.74 2.95
C VAL A 17 -1.08 5.61 2.06
N ILE A 18 -2.37 5.62 2.33
CA ILE A 18 -3.32 6.43 1.55
C ILE A 18 -2.98 7.91 1.66
N ALA A 19 -2.67 8.40 2.86
CA ALA A 19 -2.32 9.80 3.07
C ALA A 19 -1.04 10.19 2.32
N THR A 20 -0.04 9.30 2.30
CA THR A 20 1.22 9.55 1.59
C THR A 20 0.98 9.68 0.08
N LEU A 21 0.20 8.77 -0.49
CA LEU A 21 -0.09 8.78 -1.93
C LEU A 21 -0.99 9.97 -2.31
N THR A 22 -2.08 10.17 -1.58
CA THR A 22 -3.03 11.24 -1.91
C THR A 22 -2.49 12.63 -1.59
N GLY A 23 -1.53 12.73 -0.68
CA GLY A 23 -0.87 13.99 -0.35
C GLY A 23 0.22 14.41 -1.32
N ASN A 24 0.52 13.60 -2.32
CA ASN A 24 1.57 13.88 -3.30
C ASN A 24 0.96 14.29 -4.63
N ALA A 25 1.07 15.56 -4.98
CA ALA A 25 0.43 16.10 -6.18
C ALA A 25 0.94 15.46 -7.48
N PRO A 26 2.27 15.22 -7.66
CA PRO A 26 2.74 14.52 -8.86
C PRO A 26 2.18 13.11 -9.00
N HIS A 27 2.04 12.37 -7.89
CA HIS A 27 1.44 11.03 -7.92
C HIS A 27 -0.04 11.12 -8.29
N MET A 28 -0.77 12.01 -7.68
CA MET A 28 -2.20 12.16 -7.93
C MET A 28 -2.52 12.71 -9.32
N ALA A 29 -1.53 13.26 -10.01
CA ALA A 29 -1.68 13.62 -11.43
C ALA A 29 -1.70 12.38 -12.34
N LEU A 30 -1.25 11.23 -11.87
CA LEU A 30 -1.18 9.99 -12.64
C LEU A 30 -2.44 9.13 -12.50
N VAL A 31 -3.23 9.33 -11.45
CA VAL A 31 -4.38 8.48 -11.13
C VAL A 31 -5.62 9.33 -10.87
N THR A 32 -6.79 8.70 -11.00
CA THR A 32 -8.06 9.36 -10.65
C THR A 32 -8.35 9.29 -9.15
N GLY A 33 -7.74 8.34 -8.46
CA GLY A 33 -7.88 8.19 -7.02
C GLY A 33 -7.11 7.00 -6.48
N VAL A 34 -7.03 6.94 -5.15
CA VAL A 34 -6.47 5.83 -4.39
C VAL A 34 -7.55 5.39 -3.40
N TYR A 35 -7.95 4.14 -3.45
CA TYR A 35 -9.14 3.66 -2.74
C TYR A 35 -8.86 2.46 -1.87
N ASP A 36 -9.53 2.41 -0.73
CA ASP A 36 -9.72 1.17 0.02
C ASP A 36 -10.89 0.39 -0.61
N ALA A 37 -12.05 1.03 -0.70
CA ALA A 37 -13.21 0.49 -1.41
C ALA A 37 -13.41 1.28 -2.70
N ILE A 38 -13.34 0.60 -3.84
CA ILE A 38 -13.44 1.23 -5.15
C ILE A 38 -14.88 1.64 -5.40
N PRO A 39 -15.16 2.94 -5.65
CA PRO A 39 -16.51 3.37 -6.03
C PRO A 39 -16.95 2.74 -7.35
N GLN A 40 -18.25 2.58 -7.52
CA GLN A 40 -18.79 2.11 -8.80
C GLN A 40 -18.47 3.13 -9.90
N GLN A 41 -18.21 2.63 -11.09
CA GLN A 41 -17.94 3.45 -12.27
C GLN A 41 -16.73 4.37 -12.11
N THR A 42 -15.74 3.92 -11.37
CA THR A 42 -14.50 4.68 -11.20
C THR A 42 -13.74 4.75 -12.52
N ALA A 43 -13.32 5.97 -12.88
CA ALA A 43 -12.54 6.17 -14.10
C ALA A 43 -11.12 5.64 -13.92
N TYR A 44 -10.60 4.98 -14.95
CA TYR A 44 -9.20 4.55 -15.00
C TYR A 44 -8.28 5.73 -15.30
N PRO A 45 -7.01 5.67 -14.93
CA PRO A 45 -6.39 4.68 -14.06
C PRO A 45 -6.61 5.03 -12.58
N TYR A 46 -6.57 4.02 -11.73
CA TYR A 46 -6.66 4.24 -10.28
C TYR A 46 -5.90 3.15 -9.52
N GLU A 47 -5.71 3.38 -8.23
CA GLU A 47 -5.08 2.44 -7.33
C GLU A 47 -6.04 2.03 -6.22
N SER A 48 -5.85 0.83 -5.69
CA SER A 48 -6.64 0.32 -4.57
C SER A 48 -5.79 -0.52 -3.64
N ILE A 49 -6.24 -0.64 -2.39
CA ILE A 49 -5.68 -1.59 -1.44
C ILE A 49 -6.20 -2.97 -1.82
N GLY A 50 -5.32 -3.85 -2.28
CA GLY A 50 -5.70 -5.20 -2.66
C GLY A 50 -5.71 -6.17 -1.50
N ALA A 51 -4.76 -6.03 -0.59
CA ALA A 51 -4.68 -6.84 0.61
C ALA A 51 -3.81 -6.13 1.64
N LEU A 52 -4.16 -6.31 2.90
CA LEU A 52 -3.34 -5.85 4.01
C LEU A 52 -3.39 -6.92 5.08
N GLN A 53 -2.36 -7.74 5.11
CA GLN A 53 -2.26 -8.89 5.99
C GLN A 53 -1.39 -8.54 7.20
N GLU A 54 -1.85 -8.93 8.36
CA GLU A 54 -1.15 -8.70 9.62
C GLU A 54 -0.95 -10.03 10.33
N ASN A 55 0.29 -10.30 10.76
CA ASN A 55 0.67 -11.55 11.40
C ASN A 55 1.20 -11.33 12.80
N TRP A 56 0.89 -12.29 13.67
CA TRP A 56 1.46 -12.43 15.01
C TRP A 56 2.51 -13.52 14.93
N ALA A 57 3.80 -13.16 15.02
CA ALA A 57 4.87 -14.14 14.95
C ALA A 57 5.20 -14.67 16.35
N ASP A 58 5.37 -15.99 16.45
CA ASP A 58 5.82 -16.60 17.69
C ASP A 58 7.15 -16.00 18.14
N GLY A 59 7.27 -15.75 19.44
CA GLY A 59 8.45 -15.14 20.02
C GLY A 59 8.50 -13.63 19.89
N PHE A 60 7.58 -13.00 19.17
CA PHE A 60 7.47 -11.56 19.15
C PHE A 60 6.76 -11.09 20.43
N THR A 61 7.16 -9.93 20.90
CA THR A 61 6.41 -9.25 21.97
C THR A 61 5.11 -8.71 21.38
N ASP A 62 4.15 -8.41 22.24
CA ASP A 62 2.90 -7.78 21.80
C ASP A 62 3.13 -6.39 21.18
N GLY A 63 4.35 -5.86 21.28
CA GLY A 63 4.74 -4.59 20.70
C GLY A 63 5.17 -4.64 19.23
N LEU A 64 5.14 -5.80 18.59
CA LEU A 64 5.54 -5.94 17.19
C LEU A 64 4.46 -6.61 16.35
N ARG A 65 4.26 -6.08 15.15
CA ARG A 65 3.41 -6.70 14.13
C ARG A 65 4.10 -6.60 12.78
N ARG A 66 3.96 -7.62 11.98
CA ARG A 66 4.49 -7.61 10.61
C ARG A 66 3.45 -8.20 9.66
N GLY A 67 3.66 -7.95 8.38
CA GLY A 67 2.74 -8.49 7.40
C GLY A 67 3.08 -8.09 5.98
N MET A 68 2.06 -8.14 5.14
CA MET A 68 2.17 -7.85 3.72
C MET A 68 1.10 -6.84 3.36
N LEU A 69 1.47 -5.86 2.53
CA LEU A 69 0.56 -4.91 1.91
C LEU A 69 0.60 -5.13 0.41
N GLN A 70 -0.55 -5.32 -0.20
CA GLN A 70 -0.66 -5.35 -1.66
C GLN A 70 -1.44 -4.13 -2.13
N LEU A 71 -0.86 -3.42 -3.08
CA LEU A 71 -1.53 -2.34 -3.79
C LEU A 71 -1.77 -2.78 -5.23
N ASP A 72 -2.97 -2.49 -5.71
CA ASP A 72 -3.36 -2.80 -7.08
C ASP A 72 -3.43 -1.51 -7.89
N THR A 73 -2.95 -1.56 -9.12
CA THR A 73 -3.04 -0.48 -10.08
C THR A 73 -3.88 -0.95 -11.25
N TRP A 74 -4.88 -0.17 -11.64
CA TRP A 74 -5.81 -0.54 -12.68
C TRP A 74 -5.73 0.46 -13.83
N SER A 75 -5.41 -0.02 -15.02
CA SER A 75 -5.21 0.80 -16.21
C SER A 75 -5.93 0.18 -17.39
N GLN A 76 -6.53 1.02 -18.24
CA GLN A 76 -7.07 0.58 -19.54
C GLN A 76 -6.32 1.22 -20.70
N PHE A 77 -5.14 1.75 -20.44
CA PHE A 77 -4.23 2.18 -21.50
C PHE A 77 -3.72 0.95 -22.24
N HIS A 78 -3.44 1.09 -23.53
CA HIS A 78 -2.96 -0.05 -24.31
C HIS A 78 -1.51 -0.37 -23.95
N GLY A 79 -1.31 -1.44 -23.21
CA GLY A 79 0.00 -1.90 -22.77
C GLY A 79 0.28 -1.61 -21.30
N ARG A 80 1.48 -1.96 -20.84
CA ARG A 80 1.89 -1.92 -19.44
C ARG A 80 2.39 -0.56 -18.96
N GLU A 81 2.67 0.34 -19.90
CA GLU A 81 3.43 1.57 -19.61
C GLU A 81 2.76 2.43 -18.53
N GLU A 82 1.46 2.69 -18.67
CA GLU A 82 0.75 3.55 -17.69
C GLU A 82 0.78 2.92 -16.29
N ALA A 83 0.48 1.63 -16.18
CA ALA A 83 0.51 0.94 -14.90
C ALA A 83 1.91 0.95 -14.30
N GLN A 84 2.94 0.75 -15.13
CA GLN A 84 4.32 0.77 -14.65
C GLN A 84 4.76 2.15 -14.19
N ASP A 85 4.31 3.22 -14.85
CA ASP A 85 4.61 4.59 -14.44
C ASP A 85 3.97 4.91 -13.09
N ILE A 86 2.74 4.46 -12.89
CA ILE A 86 2.05 4.63 -11.60
C ILE A 86 2.77 3.84 -10.51
N GLN A 87 3.16 2.60 -10.80
CA GLN A 87 3.91 1.79 -9.84
C GLN A 87 5.25 2.44 -9.48
N ALA A 88 5.96 3.00 -10.45
CA ALA A 88 7.23 3.66 -10.19
C ALA A 88 7.06 4.84 -9.23
N SER A 89 6.02 5.64 -9.42
CA SER A 89 5.70 6.76 -8.52
C SER A 89 5.32 6.26 -7.12
N GLN A 90 4.47 5.25 -7.05
CA GLN A 90 4.05 4.63 -5.79
C GLN A 90 5.26 4.10 -5.02
N ILE A 91 6.13 3.34 -5.69
CA ILE A 91 7.30 2.71 -5.07
C ILE A 91 8.25 3.79 -4.54
N ALA A 92 8.47 4.86 -5.29
CA ALA A 92 9.32 5.95 -4.84
C ALA A 92 8.82 6.61 -3.56
N LEU A 93 7.50 6.66 -3.36
CA LEU A 93 6.89 7.28 -2.19
C LEU A 93 6.83 6.35 -0.98
N LEU A 94 6.79 5.04 -1.20
CA LEU A 94 6.53 4.07 -0.13
C LEU A 94 7.74 3.21 0.24
N ASN A 95 8.53 2.79 -0.75
CA ASN A 95 9.57 1.81 -0.51
C ASN A 95 10.69 2.39 0.35
N ARG A 96 10.87 1.82 1.55
CA ARG A 96 11.90 2.22 2.52
C ARG A 96 11.77 3.68 2.95
N GLN A 97 10.56 4.21 2.94
CA GLN A 97 10.27 5.57 3.36
C GLN A 97 9.71 5.60 4.78
N PRO A 98 10.05 6.61 5.58
CA PRO A 98 9.55 6.71 6.94
C PRO A 98 8.16 7.35 6.96
N LEU A 99 7.13 6.52 6.82
CA LEU A 99 5.75 7.00 6.94
C LEU A 99 5.41 7.24 8.40
N ALA A 100 4.71 8.34 8.67
CA ALA A 100 4.24 8.67 10.01
C ALA A 100 2.92 7.96 10.28
N LEU A 101 2.87 7.14 11.32
CA LEU A 101 1.66 6.52 11.82
C LEU A 101 1.12 7.33 13.01
N ALA A 102 -0.19 7.21 13.28
CA ALA A 102 -0.83 8.05 14.29
C ALA A 102 -0.28 7.81 15.70
N THR A 103 -0.15 6.55 16.13
CA THR A 103 0.32 6.21 17.47
C THR A 103 1.44 5.18 17.48
N LEU A 104 1.71 4.54 16.36
CA LEU A 104 2.69 3.47 16.24
C LEU A 104 3.89 3.96 15.43
N HIS A 105 4.92 3.12 15.34
CA HIS A 105 6.12 3.42 14.58
C HIS A 105 6.34 2.39 13.49
N LEU A 106 6.48 2.86 12.26
CA LEU A 106 6.82 2.01 11.12
C LEU A 106 8.32 1.75 11.12
N VAL A 107 8.70 0.49 11.36
CA VAL A 107 10.11 0.10 11.33
C VAL A 107 10.58 0.00 9.90
N TYR A 108 9.81 -0.66 9.05
CA TYR A 108 10.08 -0.68 7.62
C TYR A 108 8.81 -0.96 6.82
N LEU A 109 8.82 -0.46 5.60
CA LEU A 109 7.89 -0.81 4.53
C LEU A 109 8.77 -0.99 3.30
N ARG A 110 8.85 -2.21 2.75
CA ARG A 110 9.80 -2.50 1.68
C ARG A 110 9.17 -3.32 0.59
N LEU A 111 9.45 -2.94 -0.64
CA LEU A 111 8.95 -3.63 -1.82
C LEU A 111 9.50 -5.04 -1.90
N ASP A 112 8.63 -5.99 -2.16
CA ASP A 112 8.98 -7.40 -2.27
C ASP A 112 8.66 -7.95 -3.66
N TYR A 113 7.66 -7.39 -4.35
CA TYR A 113 7.18 -7.91 -5.63
C TYR A 113 6.43 -6.82 -6.40
N ALA A 114 6.64 -6.80 -7.71
CA ALA A 114 5.90 -5.93 -8.61
C ALA A 114 5.68 -6.65 -9.96
N ASP A 115 4.47 -6.55 -10.49
CA ASP A 115 4.12 -7.13 -11.78
C ASP A 115 2.97 -6.33 -12.41
N VAL A 116 2.78 -6.48 -13.71
CA VAL A 116 1.62 -5.97 -14.42
C VAL A 116 1.07 -7.10 -15.27
N LEU A 117 -0.16 -7.47 -15.00
CA LEU A 117 -0.84 -8.59 -15.63
C LEU A 117 -1.96 -8.09 -16.53
N GLU A 118 -2.16 -8.77 -17.66
CA GLU A 118 -3.31 -8.52 -18.51
C GLU A 118 -4.54 -9.20 -17.89
N ASP A 119 -5.61 -8.43 -17.71
CA ASP A 119 -6.85 -8.96 -17.16
C ASP A 119 -7.58 -9.78 -18.25
N PRO A 120 -8.36 -10.81 -17.86
CA PRO A 120 -9.10 -11.63 -18.82
C PRO A 120 -10.05 -10.87 -19.76
N ASP A 121 -10.46 -9.64 -19.38
CA ASP A 121 -11.31 -8.81 -20.23
C ASP A 121 -10.62 -8.32 -21.52
N GLY A 122 -9.30 -8.47 -21.60
CA GLY A 122 -8.52 -8.03 -22.76
C GLY A 122 -8.36 -6.52 -22.88
N LEU A 123 -8.84 -5.75 -21.92
CA LEU A 123 -8.82 -4.28 -21.94
C LEU A 123 -8.04 -3.70 -20.76
N THR A 124 -8.06 -4.39 -19.62
CA THR A 124 -7.55 -3.86 -18.35
C THR A 124 -6.19 -4.48 -18.03
N TRP A 125 -5.27 -3.64 -17.58
CA TRP A 125 -3.98 -4.05 -17.05
C TRP A 125 -4.01 -3.90 -15.55
N HIS A 126 -3.65 -4.96 -14.85
CA HIS A 126 -3.67 -5.04 -13.40
C HIS A 126 -2.24 -5.04 -12.87
N GLY A 127 -1.81 -3.93 -12.32
CA GLY A 127 -0.53 -3.83 -11.62
C GLY A 127 -0.66 -4.32 -10.19
N VAL A 128 0.30 -5.12 -9.75
CA VAL A 128 0.37 -5.63 -8.39
C VAL A 128 1.71 -5.24 -7.80
N THR A 129 1.69 -4.57 -6.66
CA THR A 129 2.88 -4.33 -5.85
C THR A 129 2.65 -4.88 -4.47
N ARG A 130 3.63 -5.61 -3.94
CA ARG A 130 3.57 -6.18 -2.59
C ARG A 130 4.74 -5.69 -1.78
N TYR A 131 4.43 -5.26 -0.55
CA TYR A 131 5.38 -4.74 0.41
C TYR A 131 5.35 -5.60 1.66
N GLN A 132 6.52 -5.83 2.23
CA GLN A 132 6.65 -6.37 3.57
C GLN A 132 6.73 -5.20 4.54
N TRP A 133 6.11 -5.34 5.72
CA TRP A 133 6.11 -4.27 6.70
C TRP A 133 6.30 -4.79 8.11
N LEU A 134 6.88 -3.94 8.94
CA LEU A 134 7.05 -4.18 10.36
C LEU A 134 6.70 -2.89 11.11
N VAL A 135 5.83 -3.01 12.11
CA VAL A 135 5.37 -1.90 12.94
C VAL A 135 5.63 -2.25 14.39
N GLU A 136 6.06 -1.26 15.16
CA GLU A 136 6.28 -1.41 16.59
C GLU A 136 5.47 -0.42 17.39
N ALA A 137 5.18 -0.80 18.65
CA ALA A 137 4.55 0.09 19.63
C ALA A 137 5.55 1.18 20.02
N THR A 138 5.02 2.34 20.34
CA THR A 138 5.79 3.43 20.92
C THR A 138 5.47 3.56 22.41
N SER A 139 6.45 4.03 23.16
CA SER A 139 6.23 4.22 24.60
C SER A 139 5.64 5.60 24.91
#